data_5c1c53acc5233221d0063962f3a27e10
#
_entry.id   5c1c53acc5233221d0063962f3a27e10
#
_cell.length_a   1.000
_cell.length_b   1.000
_cell.length_c   1.000
_cell.angle_alpha   90.00
_cell.angle_beta   90.00
_cell.angle_gamma   90.00
#
_symmetry.space_group_name_H-M   'P 1'
#
loop_
_entity.id
_entity.type
_entity.pdbx_description
1 polymer ?
#
loop_
_entity_poly.entity_id
_entity_poly.type
_entity_poly.pdbx_seq_one_letter_code
_entity_poly.pdbx_strand_id
1 'polypeptide(L)'
;MQQLRVDAVDALVRSCAAQGLRPVLLDVREPWEIATARIVLDGAASVTIPMQQIPARLAEIDRDQPILALCHHGMRSQQVALFLEAQGYPSVYNITGGIDAWSRQVDPRVPVY
;
A
#
# COMPACT_ATOMS: atom_id res chain seq x y z
N MET A 1 -8.84 -10.20 -1.97
CA MET A 1 -7.58 -9.41 -2.14
C MET A 1 -7.16 -9.48 -3.59
N GLN A 2 -6.72 -8.38 -4.16
CA GLN A 2 -6.28 -8.32 -5.54
C GLN A 2 -4.81 -7.93 -5.61
N GLN A 3 -4.08 -8.49 -6.58
CA GLN A 3 -2.72 -8.06 -6.88
C GLN A 3 -2.78 -6.82 -7.76
N LEU A 4 -1.96 -5.83 -7.45
CA LEU A 4 -1.91 -4.56 -8.17
C LEU A 4 -0.47 -4.30 -8.61
N ARG A 5 -0.23 -4.29 -9.91
CA ARG A 5 1.09 -3.96 -10.46
C ARG A 5 1.41 -2.50 -10.22
N VAL A 6 2.69 -2.19 -10.05
CA VAL A 6 3.13 -0.80 -9.82
C VAL A 6 2.72 0.13 -10.96
N ASP A 7 2.73 -0.35 -12.20
CA ASP A 7 2.34 0.46 -13.36
C ASP A 7 0.82 0.71 -13.46
N ALA A 8 0.02 0.06 -12.62
CA ALA A 8 -1.44 0.25 -12.57
C ALA A 8 -1.89 1.08 -11.35
N VAL A 9 -0.99 1.41 -10.43
CA VAL A 9 -1.36 2.12 -9.20
C VAL A 9 -1.95 3.49 -9.49
N ASP A 10 -1.32 4.27 -10.35
CA ASP A 10 -1.76 5.63 -10.66
C ASP A 10 -3.16 5.65 -11.30
N ALA A 11 -3.44 4.73 -12.21
CA ALA A 11 -4.75 4.62 -12.84
C ALA A 11 -5.83 4.23 -11.81
N LEU A 12 -5.52 3.34 -10.87
CA LEU A 12 -6.45 2.98 -9.81
C LEU A 12 -6.77 4.16 -8.91
N VAL A 13 -5.77 4.92 -8.51
CA VAL A 13 -5.94 6.10 -7.65
C VAL A 13 -6.83 7.13 -8.36
N ARG A 14 -6.60 7.39 -9.65
CA ARG A 14 -7.44 8.31 -10.43
C ARG A 14 -8.87 7.81 -10.56
N SER A 15 -9.07 6.52 -10.79
CA SER A 15 -10.39 5.91 -10.85
C SER A 15 -11.13 6.06 -9.52
N CYS A 16 -10.45 5.87 -8.41
CA CYS A 16 -11.02 6.09 -7.08
C CYS A 16 -11.45 7.53 -6.87
N ALA A 17 -10.62 8.49 -7.28
CA ALA A 17 -10.94 9.91 -7.17
C ALA A 17 -12.22 10.26 -7.95
N ALA A 18 -12.39 9.68 -9.14
CA ALA A 18 -13.60 9.88 -9.95
C ALA A 18 -14.85 9.33 -9.27
N GLN A 19 -14.72 8.40 -8.35
CA GLN A 19 -15.82 7.82 -7.57
C GLN A 19 -15.98 8.47 -6.20
N GLY A 20 -15.23 9.52 -5.90
CA GLY A 20 -15.25 10.17 -4.60
C GLY A 20 -14.52 9.39 -3.51
N LEU A 21 -13.67 8.43 -3.87
CA LEU A 21 -12.90 7.62 -2.94
C LEU A 21 -11.47 8.13 -2.83
N ARG A 22 -10.88 7.92 -1.66
CA ARG A 22 -9.48 8.24 -1.41
C ARG A 22 -8.76 7.00 -0.86
N PRO A 23 -8.06 6.24 -1.71
CA PRO A 23 -7.37 5.04 -1.25
C PRO A 23 -6.36 5.33 -0.14
N VAL A 24 -6.08 4.32 0.65
CA VAL A 24 -5.04 4.37 1.68
C VAL A 24 -3.82 3.61 1.16
N LEU A 25 -2.70 4.30 1.03
CA LEU A 25 -1.41 3.65 0.83
C LEU A 25 -0.91 3.20 2.20
N LEU A 26 -1.02 1.91 2.48
CA LEU A 26 -0.64 1.31 3.75
C LEU A 26 0.75 0.71 3.62
N ASP A 27 1.74 1.42 4.15
CA ASP A 27 3.13 0.98 4.15
C ASP A 27 3.39 0.17 5.42
N VAL A 28 3.68 -1.12 5.25
CA VAL A 28 3.83 -2.06 6.37
C VAL A 28 5.29 -2.37 6.68
N ARG A 29 6.21 -1.55 6.14
CA ARG A 29 7.64 -1.69 6.36
C ARG A 29 8.06 -1.12 7.72
N GLU A 30 9.31 -1.44 8.09
CA GLU A 30 9.90 -0.91 9.30
C GLU A 30 10.29 0.56 9.15
N PRO A 31 10.36 1.33 10.26
CA PRO A 31 10.69 2.77 10.18
C PRO A 31 12.02 3.07 9.48
N TRP A 32 13.04 2.23 9.65
CA TRP A 32 14.32 2.45 8.98
C TRP A 32 14.22 2.30 7.46
N GLU A 33 13.34 1.42 6.99
CA GLU A 33 13.09 1.25 5.55
C GLU A 33 12.42 2.51 4.98
N ILE A 34 11.42 3.03 5.69
CA ILE A 34 10.69 4.23 5.28
C ILE A 34 11.64 5.45 5.25
N ALA A 35 12.56 5.54 6.20
CA ALA A 35 13.56 6.59 6.21
C ALA A 35 14.56 6.48 5.04
N THR A 36 14.78 5.26 4.55
CA THR A 36 15.68 5.00 3.43
C THR A 36 15.05 5.34 2.08
N ALA A 37 13.78 4.95 1.88
CA ALA A 37 13.05 5.19 0.65
C ALA A 37 11.55 5.14 0.94
N ARG A 38 10.79 6.10 0.41
CA ARG A 38 9.34 6.11 0.56
C ARG A 38 8.68 6.67 -0.68
N ILE A 39 7.40 6.36 -0.84
CA ILE A 39 6.59 6.97 -1.89
C ILE A 39 5.39 7.67 -1.27
N VAL A 40 4.93 8.71 -1.95
CA VAL A 40 3.70 9.45 -1.63
C VAL A 40 2.89 9.51 -2.92
N LEU A 41 1.62 9.15 -2.84
CA LEU A 41 0.73 9.15 -3.99
C LEU A 41 -0.26 10.31 -3.87
N ASP A 42 -0.32 11.14 -4.89
CA ASP A 42 -1.38 12.15 -5.01
C ASP A 42 -2.74 11.43 -5.05
N GLY A 43 -3.69 11.91 -4.26
CA GLY A 43 -5.02 11.33 -4.21
C GLY A 43 -5.17 10.14 -3.28
N ALA A 44 -4.12 9.76 -2.55
CA ALA A 44 -4.18 8.70 -1.55
C ALA A 44 -3.72 9.23 -0.18
N ALA A 45 -4.31 8.68 0.87
CA ALA A 45 -3.84 8.91 2.24
C ALA A 45 -2.63 7.99 2.49
N SER A 46 -1.63 8.47 3.23
CA SER A 46 -0.48 7.65 3.62
C SER A 46 -0.61 7.24 5.07
N VAL A 47 -0.57 5.93 5.31
CA VAL A 47 -0.57 5.35 6.66
C VAL A 47 0.61 4.38 6.76
N THR A 48 1.43 4.53 7.80
CA THR A 48 2.58 3.68 8.03
C THR A 48 2.40 2.93 9.35
N ILE A 49 2.27 1.61 9.26
CA ILE A 49 2.12 0.72 10.41
C ILE A 49 2.99 -0.50 10.15
N PRO A 50 4.03 -0.76 10.93
CA PRO A 50 4.83 -1.97 10.76
C PRO A 50 3.96 -3.22 10.78
N MET A 51 4.27 -4.18 9.93
CA MET A 51 3.46 -5.37 9.71
C MET A 51 2.98 -6.03 11.00
N GLN A 52 3.88 -6.18 11.99
CA GLN A 52 3.56 -6.87 13.23
C GLN A 52 2.58 -6.11 14.12
N GLN A 53 2.41 -4.81 13.90
CA GLN A 53 1.51 -3.97 14.67
C GLN A 53 0.11 -3.86 14.06
N ILE A 54 -0.10 -4.39 12.87
CA ILE A 54 -1.38 -4.28 12.16
C ILE A 54 -2.55 -4.79 13.00
N PRO A 55 -2.50 -5.99 13.62
CA PRO A 55 -3.66 -6.47 14.39
C PRO A 55 -4.07 -5.55 15.54
N ALA A 56 -3.11 -4.95 16.23
CA ALA A 56 -3.39 -4.06 17.36
C ALA A 56 -3.85 -2.67 16.91
N ARG A 57 -3.63 -2.31 15.65
CA ARG A 57 -3.86 -0.95 15.14
C ARG A 57 -4.86 -0.89 14.00
N LEU A 58 -5.73 -1.89 13.88
CA LEU A 58 -6.75 -1.95 12.83
C LEU A 58 -7.63 -0.70 12.78
N ALA A 59 -7.91 -0.08 13.93
CA ALA A 59 -8.75 1.11 13.97
C ALA A 59 -8.16 2.31 13.21
N GLU A 60 -6.86 2.29 12.91
CA GLU A 60 -6.20 3.35 12.15
C GLU A 60 -6.33 3.16 10.64
N ILE A 61 -6.89 2.03 10.19
CA ILE A 61 -7.05 1.69 8.77
C ILE A 61 -8.51 1.80 8.40
N ASP A 62 -8.85 2.75 7.54
CA ASP A 62 -10.24 3.04 7.14
C ASP A 62 -10.82 1.91 6.30
N ARG A 63 -11.88 1.27 6.83
CA ARG A 63 -12.56 0.14 6.15
C ARG A 63 -13.35 0.59 4.92
N ASP A 64 -13.68 1.87 4.83
CA ASP A 64 -14.54 2.40 3.77
C ASP A 64 -13.75 2.83 2.54
N GLN A 65 -12.44 2.77 2.60
CA GLN A 65 -11.57 3.14 1.49
C GLN A 65 -10.81 1.93 0.95
N PRO A 66 -10.45 1.93 -0.35
CA PRO A 66 -9.54 0.92 -0.88
C PRO A 66 -8.18 0.99 -0.16
N ILE A 67 -7.65 -0.16 0.19
CA ILE A 67 -6.36 -0.27 0.87
C ILE A 67 -5.33 -0.81 -0.12
N LEU A 68 -4.25 -0.06 -0.31
CA LEU A 68 -3.12 -0.45 -1.15
C LEU A 68 -1.94 -0.79 -0.23
N ALA A 69 -1.69 -2.07 -0.02
CA ALA A 69 -0.65 -2.52 0.90
C ALA A 69 0.70 -2.55 0.19
N LEU A 70 1.71 -1.95 0.84
CA LEU A 70 3.06 -1.78 0.29
C LEU A 70 4.11 -2.32 1.26
N CYS A 71 5.07 -3.06 0.73
CA CYS A 71 6.30 -3.40 1.45
C CYS A 71 7.50 -3.31 0.50
N HIS A 72 8.62 -3.98 0.84
CA HIS A 72 9.84 -3.90 0.00
C HIS A 72 9.64 -4.62 -1.34
N HIS A 73 9.23 -5.91 -1.30
CA HIS A 73 9.10 -6.74 -2.50
C HIS A 73 7.69 -7.32 -2.72
N GLY A 74 6.74 -7.04 -1.84
CA GLY A 74 5.36 -7.48 -2.00
C GLY A 74 4.95 -8.68 -1.15
N MET A 75 5.84 -9.31 -0.40
CA MET A 75 5.51 -10.50 0.38
C MET A 75 4.87 -10.19 1.73
N ARG A 76 5.44 -9.26 2.49
CA ARG A 76 4.86 -8.83 3.78
C ARG A 76 3.51 -8.18 3.56
N SER A 77 3.41 -7.32 2.56
CA SER A 77 2.16 -6.62 2.24
C SER A 77 1.08 -7.57 1.75
N GLN A 78 1.44 -8.65 1.07
CA GLN A 78 0.48 -9.69 0.69
C GLN A 78 -0.12 -10.37 1.92
N GLN A 79 0.69 -10.70 2.91
CA GLN A 79 0.20 -11.27 4.15
C GLN A 79 -0.73 -10.33 4.89
N VAL A 80 -0.39 -9.04 4.94
CA VAL A 80 -1.24 -8.01 5.55
C VAL A 80 -2.55 -7.88 4.77
N ALA A 81 -2.49 -7.84 3.45
CA ALA A 81 -3.69 -7.73 2.62
C ALA A 81 -4.65 -8.89 2.85
N LEU A 82 -4.13 -10.12 2.92
CA LEU A 82 -4.95 -11.29 3.24
C LEU A 82 -5.56 -11.22 4.64
N PHE A 83 -4.80 -10.73 5.62
CA PHE A 83 -5.30 -10.53 6.97
C PHE A 83 -6.44 -9.51 6.99
N LEU A 84 -6.27 -8.38 6.32
CA LEU A 84 -7.30 -7.34 6.26
C LEU A 84 -8.57 -7.87 5.58
N GLU A 85 -8.43 -8.63 4.51
CA GLU A 85 -9.58 -9.26 3.85
C GLU A 85 -10.32 -10.18 4.81
N ALA A 86 -9.60 -11.00 5.58
CA ALA A 86 -10.18 -11.88 6.58
C ALA A 86 -10.88 -11.10 7.70
N GLN A 87 -10.46 -9.86 7.97
CA GLN A 87 -11.08 -8.97 8.94
C GLN A 87 -12.28 -8.21 8.36
N GLY A 88 -12.68 -8.50 7.13
CA GLY A 88 -13.87 -7.91 6.52
C GLY A 88 -13.63 -6.62 5.75
N TYR A 89 -12.39 -6.25 5.44
CA TYR A 89 -12.12 -5.11 4.57
C TYR A 89 -12.54 -5.46 3.14
N PRO A 90 -13.46 -4.68 2.54
CA PRO A 90 -14.07 -5.08 1.26
C PRO A 90 -13.20 -4.84 0.04
N SER A 91 -12.21 -3.96 0.12
CA SER A 91 -11.40 -3.56 -1.03
C SER A 91 -9.94 -3.47 -0.63
N VAL A 92 -9.19 -4.54 -0.88
CA VAL A 92 -7.78 -4.64 -0.48
C VAL A 92 -6.94 -5.09 -1.66
N TYR A 93 -5.84 -4.39 -1.87
CA TYR A 93 -4.88 -4.64 -2.94
C TYR A 93 -3.48 -4.84 -2.34
N ASN A 94 -2.73 -5.76 -2.92
CA ASN A 94 -1.30 -5.88 -2.67
C ASN A 94 -0.53 -5.27 -3.85
N ILE A 95 0.36 -4.31 -3.59
CA ILE A 95 1.22 -3.74 -4.63
C ILE A 95 2.32 -4.75 -4.92
N THR A 96 2.19 -5.44 -6.06
CA THR A 96 3.08 -6.51 -6.48
C THR A 96 4.49 -5.97 -6.74
N GLY A 97 5.48 -6.64 -6.17
CA GLY A 97 6.88 -6.23 -6.30
C GLY A 97 7.29 -5.09 -5.38
N GLY A 98 6.33 -4.49 -4.66
CA GLY A 98 6.57 -3.49 -3.64
C GLY A 98 7.29 -2.23 -4.13
N ILE A 99 7.92 -1.53 -3.18
CA ILE A 99 8.66 -0.30 -3.50
C ILE A 99 9.86 -0.56 -4.42
N ASP A 100 10.43 -1.77 -4.39
CA ASP A 100 11.51 -2.14 -5.30
C ASP A 100 11.05 -2.08 -6.76
N ALA A 101 9.92 -2.69 -7.07
CA ALA A 101 9.34 -2.60 -8.42
C ALA A 101 8.94 -1.17 -8.78
N TRP A 102 8.43 -0.40 -7.83
CA TRP A 102 8.09 1.01 -8.03
C TRP A 102 9.31 1.80 -8.47
N SER A 103 10.42 1.66 -7.76
CA SER A 103 11.66 2.38 -8.08
C SER A 103 12.19 2.02 -9.45
N ARG A 104 12.09 0.75 -9.84
CA ARG A 104 12.65 0.26 -11.10
C ARG A 104 11.79 0.55 -12.32
N GLN A 105 10.47 0.60 -12.15
CA GLN A 105 9.51 0.64 -13.27
C GLN A 105 8.72 1.94 -13.35
N VAL A 106 8.52 2.65 -12.26
CA VAL A 106 7.67 3.83 -12.21
C VAL A 106 8.45 5.10 -11.92
N ASP A 107 9.21 5.13 -10.83
CA ASP A 107 9.91 6.35 -10.40
C ASP A 107 11.34 6.03 -9.96
N PRO A 108 12.32 6.19 -10.87
CA PRO A 108 13.72 5.91 -10.55
C PRO A 108 14.34 6.89 -9.54
N ARG A 109 13.65 7.98 -9.18
CA ARG A 109 14.10 8.90 -8.14
C ARG A 109 13.95 8.29 -6.75
N VAL A 110 13.08 7.28 -6.58
CA VAL A 110 12.93 6.57 -5.31
C VAL A 110 14.12 5.60 -5.18
N PRO A 111 14.90 5.70 -4.09
CA PRO A 111 16.08 4.84 -3.94
C PRO A 111 15.73 3.35 -3.89
N VAL A 112 16.60 2.54 -4.47
CA VAL A 112 16.57 1.08 -4.35
C VAL A 112 17.42 0.69 -3.14
N TYR A 113 16.92 -0.25 -2.34
CA TYR A 113 17.68 -0.70 -1.17
C TYR A 113 17.58 -2.20 -0.94
#